data_26a6cbcff7b4ddfd104e506c64badfe0
#
_entry.id   26a6cbcff7b4ddfd104e506c64badfe0
#
_cell.length_a   1.000
_cell.length_b   1.000
_cell.length_c   1.000
_cell.angle_alpha   90.00
_cell.angle_beta   90.00
_cell.angle_gamma   90.00
#
_symmetry.space_group_name_H-M   'P 1'
#
loop_
_entity.id
_entity.type
_entity.pdbx_description
1 polymer ?
#
loop_
_entity_poly.entity_id
_entity_poly.type
_entity_poly.pdbx_seq_one_letter_code
_entity_poly.pdbx_strand_id
1 'polypeptide(L)'
;MQPVDTHIEDVQALLNTTMADQPHLPTRRTALKTALGVGYAAAVMPELAHSAIYTPGDDLVQAEVVVNVNGFDMPVYRSQPKGDGPFPVVLVLSEVFGVHEYIVDVTRRFAKLGYMALAPELFVRHGDAQGYAAMADLFKEVINKVRDEQVMADLDAVVAWAGQNGGDTNRLGVTGFCWGGRQVWLYAAHQPKVKAAVAWYGRLVGDVSERTPKQPINVAPFINAPVLGLYGGADTGIGLDTVALMQNTLALSTNNPAALGSRFVVFDNAPHAFHADYRPSYRAEAAQAGWSQCVQWMSDHGVK
;
A
#
# COMPACT_ATOMS: atom_id res chain seq x y z
N MET A 1 -9.12 -4.57 33.12
CA MET A 1 -9.71 -4.15 31.85
C MET A 1 -8.62 -4.41 30.82
N GLN A 2 -8.70 -5.51 30.05
CA GLN A 2 -7.68 -5.79 29.02
C GLN A 2 -7.89 -4.81 27.87
N PRO A 3 -6.82 -4.26 27.27
CA PRO A 3 -6.96 -3.39 26.11
C PRO A 3 -7.62 -4.18 24.98
N VAL A 4 -8.70 -3.65 24.43
CA VAL A 4 -9.32 -4.16 23.21
C VAL A 4 -8.32 -3.92 22.07
N ASP A 5 -7.89 -5.01 21.45
CA ASP A 5 -6.88 -4.98 20.40
C ASP A 5 -7.47 -4.26 19.19
N THR A 6 -7.07 -3.01 18.92
CA THR A 6 -7.60 -2.17 17.83
C THR A 6 -7.34 -2.74 16.44
N HIS A 7 -6.44 -3.72 16.31
CA HIS A 7 -6.30 -4.51 15.08
C HIS A 7 -7.53 -5.38 14.79
N ILE A 8 -8.35 -5.67 15.81
CA ILE A 8 -9.61 -6.43 15.64
C ILE A 8 -10.64 -5.64 14.84
N GLU A 9 -10.64 -4.31 14.90
CA GLU A 9 -11.58 -3.48 14.13
C GLU A 9 -11.24 -3.44 12.62
N ASP A 10 -9.95 -3.43 12.24
CA ASP A 10 -9.53 -3.63 10.84
C ASP A 10 -9.92 -5.02 10.35
N VAL A 11 -9.82 -6.04 11.23
CA VAL A 11 -10.31 -7.40 10.96
C VAL A 11 -11.82 -7.39 10.78
N GLN A 12 -12.57 -6.66 11.60
CA GLN A 12 -14.02 -6.62 11.52
C GLN A 12 -14.50 -5.93 10.23
N ALA A 13 -13.84 -4.85 9.80
CA ALA A 13 -14.10 -4.22 8.51
C ALA A 13 -13.76 -5.15 7.32
N LEU A 14 -12.72 -5.97 7.47
CA LEU A 14 -12.34 -7.00 6.51
C LEU A 14 -13.28 -8.23 6.54
N LEU A 15 -13.78 -8.62 7.73
CA LEU A 15 -14.68 -9.77 7.92
C LEU A 15 -16.12 -9.47 7.52
N ASN A 16 -16.60 -8.24 7.67
CA ASN A 16 -17.94 -7.83 7.24
C ASN A 16 -18.10 -7.85 5.71
N THR A 17 -17.01 -7.93 4.97
CA THR A 17 -17.01 -8.35 3.57
C THR A 17 -16.84 -9.87 3.56
N THR A 18 -17.94 -10.61 3.49
CA THR A 18 -18.08 -12.08 3.43
C THR A 18 -16.81 -12.81 2.93
N MET A 19 -15.90 -13.14 3.87
CA MET A 19 -14.72 -13.98 3.60
C MET A 19 -14.99 -15.48 3.82
N ALA A 20 -16.27 -15.91 3.78
CA ALA A 20 -16.65 -17.29 4.11
C ALA A 20 -16.06 -18.33 3.16
N ASP A 21 -15.53 -17.95 1.97
CA ASP A 21 -14.98 -18.87 0.98
C ASP A 21 -13.87 -18.21 0.13
N GLN A 22 -12.79 -17.74 0.73
CA GLN A 22 -11.63 -17.37 -0.08
C GLN A 22 -10.68 -18.57 -0.23
N PRO A 23 -10.45 -19.06 -1.44
CA PRO A 23 -9.41 -20.05 -1.68
C PRO A 23 -8.04 -19.39 -1.49
N HIS A 24 -7.08 -20.20 -1.05
CA HIS A 24 -5.68 -19.79 -0.95
C HIS A 24 -5.20 -19.22 -2.27
N LEU A 25 -4.91 -17.93 -2.30
CA LEU A 25 -4.16 -17.34 -3.40
C LEU A 25 -2.77 -18.01 -3.42
N PRO A 26 -2.29 -18.50 -4.55
CA PRO A 26 -0.97 -19.13 -4.60
C PRO A 26 0.11 -18.11 -4.26
N THR A 27 1.06 -18.55 -3.46
CA THR A 27 2.20 -17.70 -3.14
C THR A 27 2.93 -17.33 -4.43
N ARG A 28 3.55 -16.17 -4.46
CA ARG A 28 4.31 -15.67 -5.57
C ARG A 28 5.40 -16.63 -6.05
N ARG A 29 6.04 -17.40 -5.13
CA ARG A 29 6.98 -18.47 -5.47
C ARG A 29 6.32 -19.58 -6.30
N THR A 30 5.06 -19.88 -6.03
CA THR A 30 4.29 -20.88 -6.80
C THR A 30 3.91 -20.30 -8.16
N ALA A 31 3.46 -19.04 -8.22
CA ALA A 31 3.11 -18.37 -9.47
C ALA A 31 4.30 -18.21 -10.43
N LEU A 32 5.50 -17.86 -9.92
CA LEU A 32 6.71 -17.75 -10.74
C LEU A 32 7.21 -19.09 -11.31
N LYS A 33 7.00 -20.18 -10.59
CA LYS A 33 7.34 -21.54 -11.11
C LYS A 33 6.38 -22.01 -12.20
N THR A 34 5.17 -21.47 -12.25
CA THR A 34 4.11 -21.87 -13.21
C THR A 34 4.02 -20.91 -14.41
N ALA A 35 4.55 -19.68 -14.31
CA ALA A 35 4.46 -18.65 -15.36
C ALA A 35 5.33 -18.92 -16.62
N LEU A 36 6.03 -20.03 -16.71
CA LEU A 36 6.62 -20.53 -17.96
C LEU A 36 5.63 -21.28 -18.85
N GLY A 37 4.38 -21.38 -18.48
CA GLY A 37 3.33 -22.05 -19.25
C GLY A 37 1.97 -21.38 -19.07
N VAL A 38 1.56 -20.63 -20.07
CA VAL A 38 0.17 -20.35 -20.52
C VAL A 38 -0.95 -20.42 -19.44
N GLY A 39 -1.57 -19.29 -19.10
CA GLY A 39 -2.97 -19.31 -18.70
C GLY A 39 -3.27 -19.39 -17.21
N TYR A 40 -2.48 -18.80 -16.32
CA TYR A 40 -2.72 -18.87 -14.88
C TYR A 40 -3.99 -18.11 -14.39
N ALA A 41 -4.41 -17.07 -15.09
CA ALA A 41 -5.63 -16.31 -14.74
C ALA A 41 -6.94 -17.13 -14.86
N ALA A 42 -6.92 -18.22 -15.61
CA ALA A 42 -8.13 -19.03 -15.86
C ALA A 42 -8.33 -20.21 -14.90
N ALA A 43 -7.32 -20.57 -14.10
CA ALA A 43 -7.35 -21.78 -13.29
C ALA A 43 -7.75 -21.55 -11.82
N VAL A 44 -7.79 -20.29 -11.36
CA VAL A 44 -8.06 -19.96 -9.97
C VAL A 44 -9.35 -19.14 -9.87
N MET A 45 -10.48 -19.79 -9.88
CA MET A 45 -11.85 -19.32 -9.70
C MET A 45 -12.51 -18.61 -10.89
N PRO A 46 -13.49 -19.26 -11.53
CA PRO A 46 -14.27 -18.66 -12.60
C PRO A 46 -15.02 -17.38 -12.21
N GLU A 47 -15.40 -17.23 -10.93
CA GLU A 47 -16.17 -16.07 -10.45
C GLU A 47 -15.31 -14.86 -10.07
N LEU A 48 -14.05 -15.06 -9.63
CA LEU A 48 -13.13 -13.97 -9.33
C LEU A 48 -12.30 -13.54 -10.55
N ALA A 49 -12.07 -14.43 -11.50
CA ALA A 49 -11.34 -14.11 -12.74
C ALA A 49 -12.06 -13.06 -13.62
N HIS A 50 -13.36 -12.85 -13.41
CA HIS A 50 -14.13 -11.84 -14.15
C HIS A 50 -14.10 -10.43 -13.54
N SER A 51 -13.53 -10.23 -12.35
CA SER A 51 -13.50 -8.94 -11.67
C SER A 51 -12.09 -8.34 -11.51
N ALA A 52 -11.02 -9.12 -11.58
CA ALA A 52 -9.66 -8.62 -11.43
C ALA A 52 -9.19 -7.91 -12.70
N ILE A 53 -8.68 -6.69 -12.56
CA ILE A 53 -8.04 -5.95 -13.66
C ILE A 53 -6.63 -6.52 -13.86
N TYR A 54 -6.28 -6.83 -15.10
CA TYR A 54 -4.96 -7.28 -15.49
C TYR A 54 -4.30 -6.27 -16.42
N THR A 55 -3.15 -5.75 -16.02
CA THR A 55 -2.32 -4.85 -16.82
C THR A 55 -1.25 -5.66 -17.54
N PRO A 56 -1.27 -5.76 -18.91
CA PRO A 56 -0.23 -6.45 -19.67
C PRO A 56 1.16 -5.86 -19.39
N GLY A 57 2.14 -6.71 -19.17
CA GLY A 57 3.50 -6.32 -18.81
C GLY A 57 4.58 -6.65 -19.83
N ASP A 58 4.23 -7.05 -21.09
CA ASP A 58 5.18 -7.53 -22.10
C ASP A 58 6.20 -6.47 -22.55
N ASP A 59 5.84 -5.20 -22.44
CA ASP A 59 6.68 -4.03 -22.74
C ASP A 59 7.39 -3.44 -21.49
N LEU A 60 7.23 -4.07 -20.33
CA LEU A 60 7.85 -3.67 -19.07
C LEU A 60 9.04 -4.57 -18.71
N VAL A 61 9.89 -4.07 -17.83
CA VAL A 61 10.86 -4.88 -17.08
C VAL A 61 10.25 -5.20 -15.74
N GLN A 62 10.03 -6.47 -15.47
CA GLN A 62 9.44 -6.96 -14.23
C GLN A 62 10.36 -8.01 -13.61
N ALA A 63 10.66 -7.88 -12.33
CA ALA A 63 11.46 -8.84 -11.59
C ALA A 63 11.19 -8.76 -10.10
N GLU A 64 11.36 -9.88 -9.43
CA GLU A 64 11.67 -9.87 -8.01
C GLU A 64 13.14 -9.57 -7.86
N VAL A 65 13.45 -8.58 -7.05
CA VAL A 65 14.82 -8.23 -6.66
C VAL A 65 14.97 -8.42 -5.16
N VAL A 66 16.20 -8.59 -4.73
CA VAL A 66 16.53 -8.73 -3.31
C VAL A 66 17.21 -7.45 -2.84
N VAL A 67 16.65 -6.85 -1.79
CA VAL A 67 17.23 -5.69 -1.12
C VAL A 67 17.75 -6.11 0.25
N ASN A 68 19.05 -5.95 0.48
CA ASN A 68 19.64 -6.23 1.79
C ASN A 68 19.33 -5.10 2.77
N VAL A 69 18.69 -5.46 3.87
CA VAL A 69 18.34 -4.52 4.96
C VAL A 69 18.99 -5.01 6.24
N ASN A 70 20.12 -4.42 6.58
CA ASN A 70 20.88 -4.76 7.80
C ASN A 70 21.18 -6.28 7.95
N GLY A 71 21.55 -6.93 6.84
CA GLY A 71 21.86 -8.36 6.80
C GLY A 71 20.67 -9.28 6.53
N PHE A 72 19.46 -8.71 6.35
CA PHE A 72 18.28 -9.46 5.94
C PHE A 72 17.99 -9.22 4.46
N ASP A 73 17.84 -10.28 3.69
CA ASP A 73 17.53 -10.24 2.26
C ASP A 73 16.00 -10.15 2.06
N MET A 74 15.51 -8.94 1.84
CA MET A 74 14.09 -8.66 1.64
C MET A 74 13.72 -8.72 0.15
N PRO A 75 12.73 -9.54 -0.24
CA PRO A 75 12.19 -9.55 -1.60
C PRO A 75 11.44 -8.24 -1.89
N VAL A 76 11.66 -7.70 -3.08
CA VAL A 76 10.95 -6.52 -3.58
C VAL A 76 10.50 -6.78 -5.01
N TYR A 77 9.22 -6.62 -5.29
CA TYR A 77 8.75 -6.67 -6.66
C TYR A 77 8.97 -5.33 -7.36
N ARG A 78 9.60 -5.39 -8.53
CA ARG A 78 9.85 -4.23 -9.37
C ARG A 78 9.10 -4.35 -10.69
N SER A 79 8.43 -3.26 -11.10
CA SER A 79 7.99 -3.04 -12.47
C SER A 79 8.48 -1.68 -12.93
N GLN A 80 9.02 -1.59 -14.16
CA GLN A 80 9.48 -0.33 -14.75
C GLN A 80 9.41 -0.37 -16.27
N PRO A 81 9.46 0.78 -16.98
CA PRO A 81 9.63 0.80 -18.42
C PRO A 81 10.94 0.13 -18.85
N LYS A 82 11.03 -0.30 -20.11
CA LYS A 82 12.30 -0.67 -20.74
C LYS A 82 13.17 0.58 -20.93
N GLY A 83 14.48 0.42 -20.80
CA GLY A 83 15.48 1.51 -20.94
C GLY A 83 16.27 1.73 -19.66
N ASP A 84 17.14 2.74 -19.69
CA ASP A 84 18.16 2.93 -18.65
C ASP A 84 17.73 3.90 -17.51
N GLY A 85 16.58 4.60 -17.68
CA GLY A 85 16.13 5.62 -16.72
C GLY A 85 16.88 6.96 -16.88
N PRO A 86 17.02 7.78 -15.83
CA PRO A 86 16.46 7.55 -14.49
C PRO A 86 14.93 7.71 -14.44
N PHE A 87 14.25 6.73 -13.87
CA PHE A 87 12.78 6.74 -13.73
C PHE A 87 12.35 7.36 -12.41
N PRO A 88 11.25 8.14 -12.34
CA PRO A 88 10.64 8.50 -11.07
C PRO A 88 10.28 7.24 -10.30
N VAL A 89 10.45 7.27 -8.97
CA VAL A 89 10.27 6.09 -8.11
C VAL A 89 8.95 6.19 -7.38
N VAL A 90 8.16 5.12 -7.40
CA VAL A 90 6.97 4.97 -6.57
C VAL A 90 7.05 3.69 -5.73
N LEU A 91 7.01 3.85 -4.41
CA LEU A 91 6.81 2.72 -3.49
C LEU A 91 5.33 2.38 -3.43
N VAL A 92 4.99 1.09 -3.58
CA VAL A 92 3.63 0.57 -3.52
C VAL A 92 3.51 -0.36 -2.31
N LEU A 93 2.83 0.11 -1.26
CA LEU A 93 2.72 -0.59 0.01
C LEU A 93 1.43 -1.41 0.05
N SER A 94 1.57 -2.71 0.29
CA SER A 94 0.47 -3.66 0.27
C SER A 94 -0.47 -3.52 1.47
N GLU A 95 -1.65 -4.11 1.33
CA GLU A 95 -2.52 -4.47 2.46
C GLU A 95 -1.84 -5.56 3.33
N VAL A 96 -2.55 -6.05 4.33
CA VAL A 96 -2.07 -7.12 5.24
C VAL A 96 -1.73 -8.45 4.57
N PHE A 97 -2.05 -8.61 3.29
CA PHE A 97 -1.81 -9.86 2.53
C PHE A 97 -0.44 -9.90 1.82
N GLY A 98 0.42 -8.89 1.98
CA GLY A 98 1.72 -8.82 1.30
C GLY A 98 1.59 -8.51 -0.20
N VAL A 99 2.66 -8.78 -0.96
CA VAL A 99 2.73 -8.47 -2.40
C VAL A 99 2.10 -9.60 -3.21
N HIS A 100 0.78 -9.62 -3.29
CA HIS A 100 0.00 -10.53 -4.14
C HIS A 100 -0.28 -9.91 -5.52
N GLU A 101 -0.99 -10.65 -6.41
CA GLU A 101 -1.16 -10.26 -7.82
C GLU A 101 -1.77 -8.87 -8.02
N TYR A 102 -2.72 -8.45 -7.19
CA TYR A 102 -3.27 -7.10 -7.26
C TYR A 102 -2.20 -6.02 -7.02
N ILE A 103 -1.34 -6.18 -6.02
CA ILE A 103 -0.24 -5.23 -5.75
C ILE A 103 0.78 -5.26 -6.89
N VAL A 104 1.07 -6.45 -7.43
CA VAL A 104 1.88 -6.61 -8.64
C VAL A 104 1.27 -5.87 -9.82
N ASP A 105 -0.04 -5.97 -10.01
CA ASP A 105 -0.74 -5.25 -11.08
C ASP A 105 -0.68 -3.73 -10.88
N VAL A 106 -0.83 -3.23 -9.68
CA VAL A 106 -0.67 -1.81 -9.37
C VAL A 106 0.75 -1.33 -9.74
N THR A 107 1.79 -2.14 -9.48
CA THR A 107 3.16 -1.78 -9.93
C THR A 107 3.26 -1.70 -11.46
N ARG A 108 2.59 -2.62 -12.20
CA ARG A 108 2.53 -2.55 -13.68
C ARG A 108 1.81 -1.29 -14.16
N ARG A 109 0.69 -0.91 -13.51
CA ARG A 109 -0.05 0.34 -13.85
C ARG A 109 0.86 1.56 -13.72
N PHE A 110 1.63 1.68 -12.66
CA PHE A 110 2.62 2.76 -12.50
C PHE A 110 3.74 2.66 -13.54
N ALA A 111 4.26 1.47 -13.81
CA ALA A 111 5.31 1.28 -14.80
C ALA A 111 4.86 1.70 -16.22
N LYS A 112 3.60 1.45 -16.59
CA LYS A 112 3.00 1.94 -17.85
C LYS A 112 2.95 3.49 -17.92
N LEU A 113 2.97 4.16 -16.79
CA LEU A 113 3.00 5.61 -16.68
C LEU A 113 4.43 6.18 -16.58
N GLY A 114 5.46 5.33 -16.72
CA GLY A 114 6.85 5.76 -16.75
C GLY A 114 7.62 5.62 -15.43
N TYR A 115 7.03 5.07 -14.40
CA TYR A 115 7.65 4.95 -13.07
C TYR A 115 8.44 3.65 -12.90
N MET A 116 9.50 3.70 -12.09
CA MET A 116 10.01 2.53 -11.39
C MET A 116 9.13 2.30 -10.15
N ALA A 117 8.25 1.32 -10.22
CA ALA A 117 7.35 0.96 -9.13
C ALA A 117 7.92 -0.23 -8.33
N LEU A 118 8.00 -0.10 -7.03
CA LEU A 118 8.63 -1.05 -6.11
C LEU A 118 7.65 -1.45 -5.01
N ALA A 119 7.36 -2.73 -4.88
CA ALA A 119 6.51 -3.28 -3.83
C ALA A 119 7.33 -4.22 -2.93
N PRO A 120 7.74 -3.78 -1.72
CA PRO A 120 8.50 -4.60 -0.79
C PRO A 120 7.61 -5.59 -0.03
N GLU A 121 8.16 -6.79 0.24
CA GLU A 121 7.52 -7.81 1.09
C GLU A 121 7.77 -7.52 2.58
N LEU A 122 7.03 -6.57 3.13
CA LEU A 122 7.26 -6.04 4.47
C LEU A 122 6.98 -7.04 5.61
N PHE A 123 6.26 -8.12 5.30
CA PHE A 123 5.87 -9.14 6.29
C PHE A 123 6.80 -10.35 6.34
N VAL A 124 7.67 -10.51 5.37
CA VAL A 124 8.44 -11.75 5.12
C VAL A 124 9.30 -12.21 6.30
N ARG A 125 9.72 -11.29 7.19
CA ARG A 125 10.45 -11.64 8.42
C ARG A 125 9.61 -12.42 9.43
N HIS A 126 8.29 -12.28 9.35
CA HIS A 126 7.36 -12.89 10.31
C HIS A 126 6.59 -14.07 9.71
N GLY A 127 6.61 -14.21 8.39
CA GLY A 127 5.97 -15.31 7.67
C GLY A 127 5.41 -14.89 6.31
N ASP A 128 4.82 -15.85 5.63
CA ASP A 128 4.10 -15.61 4.38
C ASP A 128 2.67 -15.16 4.71
N ALA A 129 2.36 -13.88 4.51
CA ALA A 129 1.04 -13.32 4.80
C ALA A 129 -0.08 -13.95 3.97
N GLN A 130 0.23 -14.58 2.83
CA GLN A 130 -0.75 -15.25 1.97
C GLN A 130 -1.06 -16.69 2.42
N GLY A 131 -0.30 -17.24 3.38
CA GLY A 131 -0.44 -18.62 3.86
C GLY A 131 -1.52 -18.85 4.89
N TYR A 132 -2.24 -17.81 5.34
CA TYR A 132 -3.20 -17.90 6.44
C TYR A 132 -4.65 -17.90 5.94
N ALA A 133 -5.40 -18.93 6.30
CA ALA A 133 -6.83 -19.03 5.98
C ALA A 133 -7.70 -18.14 6.88
N ALA A 134 -7.30 -17.93 8.13
CA ALA A 134 -8.03 -17.10 9.09
C ALA A 134 -7.32 -15.78 9.34
N MET A 135 -8.05 -14.67 9.26
CA MET A 135 -7.52 -13.33 9.53
C MET A 135 -6.93 -13.19 10.93
N ALA A 136 -7.58 -13.77 11.94
CA ALA A 136 -7.09 -13.73 13.32
C ALA A 136 -5.68 -14.35 13.45
N ASP A 137 -5.42 -15.45 12.74
CA ASP A 137 -4.10 -16.10 12.75
C ASP A 137 -3.07 -15.25 12.00
N LEU A 138 -3.43 -14.68 10.84
CA LEU A 138 -2.58 -13.74 10.11
C LEU A 138 -2.16 -12.57 10.99
N PHE A 139 -3.10 -11.94 11.67
CA PHE A 139 -2.79 -10.81 12.55
C PHE A 139 -1.91 -11.25 13.72
N LYS A 140 -2.26 -12.34 14.40
CA LYS A 140 -1.51 -12.84 15.55
C LYS A 140 -0.08 -13.24 15.19
N GLU A 141 0.08 -13.98 14.09
CA GLU A 141 1.36 -14.62 13.76
C GLU A 141 2.27 -13.76 12.88
N VAL A 142 1.72 -12.78 12.15
CA VAL A 142 2.47 -11.94 11.22
C VAL A 142 2.30 -10.46 11.52
N ILE A 143 1.09 -9.89 11.33
CA ILE A 143 0.90 -8.44 11.26
C ILE A 143 1.24 -7.76 12.59
N ASN A 144 0.78 -8.29 13.72
CA ASN A 144 1.04 -7.73 15.05
C ASN A 144 2.51 -7.86 15.51
N LYS A 145 3.35 -8.59 14.75
CA LYS A 145 4.79 -8.70 15.03
C LYS A 145 5.60 -7.60 14.33
N VAL A 146 5.04 -6.97 13.31
CA VAL A 146 5.73 -5.93 12.54
C VAL A 146 5.94 -4.68 13.38
N ARG A 147 7.16 -4.14 13.32
CA ARG A 147 7.53 -2.88 13.99
C ARG A 147 7.57 -1.75 12.97
N ASP A 148 6.95 -0.62 13.28
CA ASP A 148 6.98 0.56 12.39
C ASP A 148 8.42 1.00 12.08
N GLU A 149 9.32 0.98 13.06
CA GLU A 149 10.74 1.30 12.88
C GLU A 149 11.40 0.41 11.81
N GLN A 150 11.10 -0.91 11.84
CA GLN A 150 11.62 -1.83 10.84
C GLN A 150 11.06 -1.54 9.45
N VAL A 151 9.77 -1.21 9.35
CA VAL A 151 9.16 -0.82 8.08
C VAL A 151 9.83 0.43 7.50
N MET A 152 10.09 1.44 8.32
CA MET A 152 10.80 2.65 7.87
C MET A 152 12.20 2.32 7.33
N ALA A 153 12.97 1.48 8.04
CA ALA A 153 14.29 1.03 7.60
C ALA A 153 14.24 0.21 6.30
N ASP A 154 13.22 -0.65 6.16
CA ASP A 154 12.99 -1.43 4.95
C ASP A 154 12.73 -0.52 3.73
N LEU A 155 11.87 0.47 3.89
CA LEU A 155 11.54 1.41 2.83
C LEU A 155 12.73 2.30 2.45
N ASP A 156 13.53 2.74 3.43
CA ASP A 156 14.75 3.50 3.18
C ASP A 156 15.77 2.68 2.36
N ALA A 157 15.93 1.41 2.68
CA ALA A 157 16.82 0.52 1.93
C ALA A 157 16.32 0.29 0.49
N VAL A 158 15.00 0.18 0.28
CA VAL A 158 14.40 0.09 -1.08
C VAL A 158 14.67 1.36 -1.87
N VAL A 159 14.53 2.54 -1.26
CA VAL A 159 14.83 3.83 -1.91
C VAL A 159 16.32 3.92 -2.28
N ALA A 160 17.20 3.51 -1.37
CA ALA A 160 18.64 3.49 -1.64
C ALA A 160 18.98 2.54 -2.79
N TRP A 161 18.38 1.35 -2.81
CA TRP A 161 18.52 0.39 -3.90
C TRP A 161 18.01 0.97 -5.24
N ALA A 162 16.84 1.64 -5.25
CA ALA A 162 16.29 2.27 -6.44
C ALA A 162 17.27 3.26 -7.07
N GLY A 163 17.89 4.12 -6.27
CA GLY A 163 18.89 5.10 -6.72
C GLY A 163 20.13 4.48 -7.34
N GLN A 164 20.48 3.25 -6.97
CA GLN A 164 21.60 2.50 -7.53
C GLN A 164 21.22 1.69 -8.79
N ASN A 165 19.90 1.57 -9.08
CA ASN A 165 19.37 0.71 -10.13
C ASN A 165 18.48 1.44 -11.13
N GLY A 166 18.79 2.72 -11.43
CA GLY A 166 18.11 3.50 -12.47
C GLY A 166 16.87 4.26 -12.00
N GLY A 167 16.63 4.35 -10.69
CA GLY A 167 15.59 5.19 -10.11
C GLY A 167 16.08 6.58 -9.75
N ASP A 168 15.28 7.61 -10.02
CA ASP A 168 15.53 8.98 -9.55
C ASP A 168 14.85 9.20 -8.19
N THR A 169 15.61 9.09 -7.13
CA THR A 169 15.12 9.28 -5.76
C THR A 169 14.80 10.74 -5.39
N ASN A 170 15.08 11.71 -6.28
CA ASN A 170 14.61 13.09 -6.13
C ASN A 170 13.16 13.25 -6.62
N ARG A 171 12.66 12.27 -7.38
CA ARG A 171 11.26 12.14 -7.82
C ARG A 171 10.63 10.92 -7.15
N LEU A 172 10.59 10.93 -5.80
CA LEU A 172 10.12 9.83 -4.98
C LEU A 172 8.68 10.06 -4.54
N GLY A 173 7.79 9.13 -4.91
CA GLY A 173 6.44 9.01 -4.41
C GLY A 173 6.22 7.74 -3.58
N VAL A 174 5.19 7.74 -2.76
CA VAL A 174 4.75 6.56 -2.02
C VAL A 174 3.22 6.46 -2.07
N THR A 175 2.72 5.27 -2.34
CA THR A 175 1.29 4.95 -2.24
C THR A 175 1.10 3.65 -1.49
N GLY A 176 -0.06 3.45 -0.87
CA GLY A 176 -0.32 2.23 -0.13
C GLY A 176 -1.78 2.08 0.27
N PHE A 177 -2.18 0.84 0.51
CA PHE A 177 -3.56 0.40 0.65
C PHE A 177 -3.78 -0.19 2.05
N CYS A 178 -4.88 0.15 2.72
CA CYS A 178 -5.23 -0.38 4.05
C CYS A 178 -4.08 -0.20 5.05
N TRP A 179 -3.47 -1.28 5.53
CA TRP A 179 -2.28 -1.23 6.38
C TRP A 179 -1.14 -0.43 5.73
N GLY A 180 -0.89 -0.64 4.44
CA GLY A 180 0.07 0.16 3.66
C GLY A 180 -0.31 1.63 3.58
N GLY A 181 -1.61 1.96 3.53
CA GLY A 181 -2.10 3.33 3.59
C GLY A 181 -1.77 4.04 4.91
N ARG A 182 -1.78 3.31 6.05
CA ARG A 182 -1.26 3.81 7.32
C ARG A 182 0.25 4.08 7.22
N GLN A 183 1.01 3.16 6.65
CA GLN A 183 2.46 3.31 6.51
C GLN A 183 2.85 4.48 5.62
N VAL A 184 2.04 4.83 4.62
CA VAL A 184 2.24 6.03 3.78
C VAL A 184 2.34 7.30 4.62
N TRP A 185 1.43 7.49 5.57
CA TRP A 185 1.46 8.65 6.46
C TRP A 185 2.71 8.69 7.33
N LEU A 186 3.09 7.53 7.88
CA LEU A 186 4.29 7.41 8.72
C LEU A 186 5.56 7.66 7.89
N TYR A 187 5.62 7.13 6.67
CA TYR A 187 6.78 7.30 5.79
C TYR A 187 6.89 8.72 5.25
N ALA A 188 5.78 9.40 4.97
CA ALA A 188 5.77 10.81 4.62
C ALA A 188 6.33 11.72 5.73
N ALA A 189 6.19 11.31 7.00
CA ALA A 189 6.82 12.00 8.12
C ALA A 189 8.28 11.59 8.35
N HIS A 190 8.65 10.37 7.99
CA HIS A 190 9.99 9.81 8.20
C HIS A 190 10.99 10.24 7.12
N GLN A 191 10.61 10.14 5.84
CA GLN A 191 11.55 10.27 4.72
C GLN A 191 11.43 11.65 4.03
N PRO A 192 12.43 12.54 4.19
CA PRO A 192 12.37 13.91 3.63
C PRO A 192 12.50 13.96 2.09
N LYS A 193 12.90 12.88 1.44
CA LYS A 193 12.96 12.81 -0.03
C LYS A 193 11.60 12.56 -0.68
N VAL A 194 10.60 12.09 0.05
CA VAL A 194 9.24 11.93 -0.48
C VAL A 194 8.73 13.28 -0.97
N LYS A 195 8.18 13.32 -2.17
CA LYS A 195 7.59 14.51 -2.79
C LYS A 195 6.07 14.46 -2.79
N ALA A 196 5.51 13.26 -2.96
CA ALA A 196 4.08 13.01 -2.99
C ALA A 196 3.75 11.70 -2.28
N ALA A 197 2.67 11.69 -1.53
CA ALA A 197 2.18 10.50 -0.86
C ALA A 197 0.68 10.33 -1.10
N VAL A 198 0.21 9.08 -1.31
CA VAL A 198 -1.22 8.77 -1.51
C VAL A 198 -1.61 7.59 -0.62
N ALA A 199 -2.46 7.85 0.36
CA ALA A 199 -2.92 6.89 1.33
C ALA A 199 -4.37 6.45 1.02
N TRP A 200 -4.56 5.17 0.68
CA TRP A 200 -5.86 4.58 0.39
C TRP A 200 -6.38 3.88 1.64
N TYR A 201 -7.50 4.37 2.16
CA TYR A 201 -8.22 3.78 3.30
C TYR A 201 -7.29 3.24 4.40
N GLY A 202 -6.25 3.99 4.72
CA GLY A 202 -5.33 3.66 5.81
C GLY A 202 -5.85 4.18 7.15
N ARG A 203 -5.70 3.38 8.22
CA ARG A 203 -6.10 3.78 9.57
C ARG A 203 -5.36 5.07 9.97
N LEU A 204 -6.09 6.02 10.55
CA LEU A 204 -5.57 7.34 10.94
C LEU A 204 -5.33 7.47 12.44
N VAL A 205 -6.18 6.82 13.22
CA VAL A 205 -6.21 6.87 14.69
C VAL A 205 -6.28 5.44 15.21
N GLY A 206 -5.66 5.17 16.34
CA GLY A 206 -5.67 3.86 16.99
C GLY A 206 -4.78 3.84 18.21
N ASP A 207 -4.75 2.72 18.91
CA ASP A 207 -3.87 2.51 20.04
C ASP A 207 -2.40 2.49 19.61
N VAL A 208 -1.55 2.87 20.55
CA VAL A 208 -0.10 2.81 20.39
C VAL A 208 0.46 1.65 21.20
N SER A 209 1.55 1.08 20.69
CA SER A 209 2.28 -0.01 21.35
C SER A 209 3.78 0.22 21.18
N GLU A 210 4.59 -0.63 21.80
CA GLU A 210 6.03 -0.60 21.58
C GLU A 210 6.41 -0.82 20.08
N ARG A 211 5.61 -1.62 19.36
CA ARG A 211 5.84 -1.90 17.94
C ARG A 211 5.27 -0.82 17.02
N THR A 212 4.20 -0.17 17.44
CA THR A 212 3.47 0.87 16.72
C THR A 212 3.34 2.12 17.60
N PRO A 213 4.46 2.83 17.88
CA PRO A 213 4.49 3.89 18.88
C PRO A 213 3.75 5.17 18.44
N LYS A 214 3.40 5.28 17.17
CA LYS A 214 2.70 6.44 16.60
C LYS A 214 1.64 6.00 15.61
N GLN A 215 0.54 6.73 15.60
CA GLN A 215 -0.47 6.63 14.55
C GLN A 215 -0.33 7.81 13.58
N PRO A 216 -0.91 7.77 12.37
CA PRO A 216 -0.86 8.88 11.42
C PRO A 216 -1.21 10.23 12.03
N ILE A 217 -2.22 10.30 12.87
CA ILE A 217 -2.63 11.52 13.58
C ILE A 217 -1.51 12.13 14.42
N ASN A 218 -0.63 11.31 15.00
CA ASN A 218 0.48 11.78 15.83
C ASN A 218 1.62 12.38 15.00
N VAL A 219 1.76 11.98 13.74
CA VAL A 219 2.83 12.44 12.84
C VAL A 219 2.35 13.50 11.84
N ALA A 220 1.05 13.71 11.72
CA ALA A 220 0.46 14.68 10.78
C ALA A 220 1.10 16.07 10.82
N PRO A 221 1.43 16.65 12.00
CA PRO A 221 2.11 17.96 12.06
C PRO A 221 3.56 17.96 11.57
N PHE A 222 4.14 16.79 11.33
CA PHE A 222 5.59 16.63 11.04
C PHE A 222 5.87 15.96 9.69
N ILE A 223 4.87 15.83 8.83
CA ILE A 223 5.06 15.22 7.50
C ILE A 223 5.95 16.11 6.63
N ASN A 224 6.83 15.48 5.83
CA ASN A 224 7.75 16.16 4.92
C ASN A 224 7.16 16.39 3.52
N ALA A 225 6.13 15.64 3.17
CA ALA A 225 5.45 15.71 1.88
C ALA A 225 3.93 15.78 2.06
N PRO A 226 3.22 16.47 1.16
CA PRO A 226 1.77 16.48 1.19
C PRO A 226 1.20 15.10 0.88
N VAL A 227 0.13 14.75 1.56
CA VAL A 227 -0.54 13.45 1.45
C VAL A 227 -1.95 13.63 0.90
N LEU A 228 -2.29 12.87 -0.14
CA LEU A 228 -3.66 12.68 -0.59
C LEU A 228 -4.25 11.46 0.12
N GLY A 229 -5.25 11.68 0.96
CA GLY A 229 -6.03 10.61 1.59
C GLY A 229 -7.26 10.26 0.76
N LEU A 230 -7.41 9.00 0.36
CA LEU A 230 -8.54 8.48 -0.42
C LEU A 230 -9.32 7.48 0.44
N TYR A 231 -10.51 7.88 0.88
CA TYR A 231 -11.29 7.18 1.91
C TYR A 231 -12.69 6.85 1.43
N GLY A 232 -13.26 5.79 2.00
CA GLY A 232 -14.64 5.39 1.73
C GLY A 232 -15.60 5.94 2.77
N GLY A 233 -16.72 6.52 2.31
CA GLY A 233 -17.79 7.02 3.19
C GLY A 233 -18.61 5.92 3.86
N ALA A 234 -18.60 4.71 3.28
CA ALA A 234 -19.24 3.51 3.83
C ALA A 234 -18.23 2.54 4.50
N ASP A 235 -17.02 3.02 4.79
CA ASP A 235 -16.00 2.23 5.51
C ASP A 235 -16.37 2.13 6.99
N THR A 236 -16.69 0.93 7.46
CA THR A 236 -17.09 0.67 8.86
C THR A 236 -15.90 0.53 9.81
N GLY A 237 -14.68 0.36 9.28
CA GLY A 237 -13.45 0.25 10.08
C GLY A 237 -12.71 1.58 10.25
N ILE A 238 -12.96 2.54 9.35
CA ILE A 238 -12.36 3.88 9.39
C ILE A 238 -13.47 4.93 9.33
N GLY A 239 -13.93 5.35 10.51
CA GLY A 239 -15.01 6.30 10.63
C GLY A 239 -14.66 7.69 10.09
N LEU A 240 -15.64 8.38 9.50
CA LEU A 240 -15.48 9.74 8.98
C LEU A 240 -15.11 10.77 10.07
N ASP A 241 -15.40 10.48 11.32
CA ASP A 241 -14.94 11.26 12.48
C ASP A 241 -13.40 11.25 12.59
N THR A 242 -12.75 10.11 12.33
CA THR A 242 -11.27 10.02 12.32
C THR A 242 -10.67 10.76 11.13
N VAL A 243 -11.35 10.74 9.98
CA VAL A 243 -10.97 11.53 8.80
C VAL A 243 -11.09 13.03 9.11
N ALA A 244 -12.19 13.47 9.69
CA ALA A 244 -12.39 14.86 10.08
C ALA A 244 -11.36 15.32 11.14
N LEU A 245 -11.04 14.45 12.11
CA LEU A 245 -10.01 14.73 13.10
C LEU A 245 -8.64 14.92 12.45
N MET A 246 -8.28 14.06 11.50
CA MET A 246 -7.01 14.16 10.78
C MET A 246 -6.96 15.44 9.92
N GLN A 247 -8.02 15.78 9.20
CA GLN A 247 -8.13 17.03 8.44
C GLN A 247 -7.93 18.26 9.35
N ASN A 248 -8.58 18.28 10.51
CA ASN A 248 -8.42 19.35 11.49
C ASN A 248 -6.98 19.45 12.01
N THR A 249 -6.35 18.30 12.31
CA THR A 249 -4.95 18.27 12.78
C THR A 249 -4.00 18.83 11.73
N LEU A 250 -4.17 18.47 10.47
CA LEU A 250 -3.38 19.00 9.36
C LEU A 250 -3.60 20.52 9.18
N ALA A 251 -4.86 20.97 9.23
CA ALA A 251 -5.20 22.39 9.10
C ALA A 251 -4.65 23.26 10.24
N LEU A 252 -4.54 22.71 11.45
CA LEU A 252 -3.95 23.38 12.61
C LEU A 252 -2.42 23.39 12.56
N SER A 253 -1.79 22.63 11.70
CA SER A 253 -0.32 22.54 11.55
C SER A 253 0.22 23.68 10.69
N THR A 254 -0.10 24.92 11.05
CA THR A 254 0.12 26.13 10.25
C THR A 254 1.57 26.41 9.87
N ASN A 255 2.54 25.87 10.61
CA ASN A 255 3.97 26.01 10.34
C ASN A 255 4.50 24.89 9.40
N ASN A 256 3.65 23.98 8.94
CA ASN A 256 4.06 22.90 8.04
C ASN A 256 3.32 22.99 6.70
N PRO A 257 3.98 23.49 5.63
CA PRO A 257 3.37 23.58 4.29
C PRO A 257 2.91 22.22 3.72
N ALA A 258 3.60 21.13 4.05
CA ALA A 258 3.20 19.80 3.60
C ALA A 258 1.89 19.35 4.26
N ALA A 259 1.72 19.63 5.56
CA ALA A 259 0.47 19.37 6.26
C ALA A 259 -0.68 20.18 5.66
N LEU A 260 -0.49 21.48 5.48
CA LEU A 260 -1.49 22.38 4.88
C LEU A 260 -1.82 22.02 3.42
N GLY A 261 -0.84 21.48 2.67
CA GLY A 261 -1.02 21.02 1.29
C GLY A 261 -1.75 19.69 1.17
N SER A 262 -1.87 18.93 2.27
CA SER A 262 -2.53 17.60 2.26
C SER A 262 -4.03 17.71 2.03
N ARG A 263 -4.62 16.69 1.39
CA ARG A 263 -6.03 16.67 1.00
C ARG A 263 -6.68 15.32 1.29
N PHE A 264 -8.00 15.34 1.46
CA PHE A 264 -8.83 14.15 1.55
C PHE A 264 -9.91 14.16 0.49
N VAL A 265 -10.15 12.98 -0.09
CA VAL A 265 -11.30 12.70 -0.92
C VAL A 265 -12.05 11.53 -0.31
N VAL A 266 -13.32 11.74 -0.03
CA VAL A 266 -14.22 10.71 0.50
C VAL A 266 -15.19 10.31 -0.62
N PHE A 267 -15.28 9.01 -0.87
CA PHE A 267 -16.21 8.41 -1.83
C PHE A 267 -17.43 7.87 -1.05
N ASP A 268 -18.53 8.57 -1.06
CA ASP A 268 -19.69 8.40 -0.15
C ASP A 268 -20.14 6.94 0.03
N ASN A 269 -20.27 6.18 -1.05
CA ASN A 269 -20.78 4.81 -1.04
C ASN A 269 -19.67 3.74 -1.13
N ALA A 270 -18.41 4.14 -1.02
CA ALA A 270 -17.30 3.21 -1.10
C ALA A 270 -17.00 2.59 0.29
N PRO A 271 -16.95 1.27 0.39
CA PRO A 271 -16.54 0.59 1.62
C PRO A 271 -15.01 0.54 1.74
N HIS A 272 -14.50 -0.08 2.82
CA HIS A 272 -13.09 -0.42 2.93
C HIS A 272 -12.60 -1.22 1.72
N ALA A 273 -11.36 -1.01 1.29
CA ALA A 273 -10.74 -1.68 0.14
C ALA A 273 -11.50 -1.51 -1.20
N PHE A 274 -12.16 -0.35 -1.41
CA PHE A 274 -12.93 -0.08 -2.63
C PHE A 274 -12.09 -0.07 -3.93
N HIS A 275 -10.77 0.06 -3.85
CA HIS A 275 -9.88 0.00 -5.00
C HIS A 275 -9.42 -1.43 -5.33
N ALA A 276 -9.54 -2.37 -4.41
CA ALA A 276 -9.07 -3.75 -4.57
C ALA A 276 -10.02 -4.54 -5.50
N ASP A 277 -9.69 -4.59 -6.78
CA ASP A 277 -10.54 -5.11 -7.86
C ASP A 277 -10.79 -6.63 -7.80
N TYR A 278 -10.07 -7.34 -6.98
CA TYR A 278 -10.27 -8.77 -6.70
C TYR A 278 -11.28 -9.05 -5.57
N ARG A 279 -11.87 -8.00 -4.94
CA ARG A 279 -12.74 -8.12 -3.76
C ARG A 279 -14.18 -7.70 -4.05
N PRO A 280 -15.17 -8.27 -3.33
CA PRO A 280 -16.57 -7.83 -3.41
C PRO A 280 -16.78 -6.35 -3.00
N SER A 281 -15.83 -5.78 -2.24
CA SER A 281 -15.82 -4.36 -1.86
C SER A 281 -15.46 -3.41 -3.00
N TYR A 282 -14.97 -3.91 -4.13
CA TYR A 282 -14.58 -3.08 -5.27
C TYR A 282 -15.71 -2.15 -5.75
N ARG A 283 -15.38 -0.90 -5.96
CA ARG A 283 -16.30 0.11 -6.53
C ARG A 283 -15.60 0.80 -7.68
N ALA A 284 -15.93 0.36 -8.91
CA ALA A 284 -15.22 0.75 -10.13
C ALA A 284 -15.11 2.27 -10.29
N GLU A 285 -16.21 3.02 -10.11
CA GLU A 285 -16.23 4.47 -10.25
C GLU A 285 -15.29 5.15 -9.23
N ALA A 286 -15.39 4.76 -7.95
CA ALA A 286 -14.54 5.30 -6.89
C ALA A 286 -13.07 4.93 -7.10
N ALA A 287 -12.79 3.69 -7.51
CA ALA A 287 -11.44 3.21 -7.78
C ALA A 287 -10.79 3.96 -8.95
N GLN A 288 -11.51 4.15 -10.06
CA GLN A 288 -11.03 4.88 -11.23
C GLN A 288 -10.83 6.37 -10.94
N ALA A 289 -11.77 7.00 -10.25
CA ALA A 289 -11.66 8.41 -9.84
C ALA A 289 -10.48 8.61 -8.87
N GLY A 290 -10.34 7.72 -7.88
CA GLY A 290 -9.22 7.75 -6.95
C GLY A 290 -7.88 7.51 -7.64
N TRP A 291 -7.80 6.55 -8.58
CA TRP A 291 -6.60 6.31 -9.37
C TRP A 291 -6.18 7.54 -10.18
N SER A 292 -7.12 8.18 -10.87
CA SER A 292 -6.86 9.40 -11.63
C SER A 292 -6.32 10.51 -10.72
N GLN A 293 -6.89 10.68 -9.54
CA GLN A 293 -6.41 11.66 -8.56
C GLN A 293 -5.03 11.28 -8.00
N CYS A 294 -4.75 10.00 -7.77
CA CYS A 294 -3.45 9.51 -7.33
C CYS A 294 -2.35 9.87 -8.34
N VAL A 295 -2.57 9.55 -9.62
CA VAL A 295 -1.60 9.85 -10.70
C VAL A 295 -1.40 11.36 -10.85
N GLN A 296 -2.48 12.13 -10.85
CA GLN A 296 -2.42 13.59 -10.91
C GLN A 296 -1.66 14.17 -9.72
N TRP A 297 -1.92 13.67 -8.50
CA TRP A 297 -1.22 14.09 -7.28
C TRP A 297 0.29 13.87 -7.36
N MET A 298 0.70 12.67 -7.82
CA MET A 298 2.12 12.37 -8.05
C MET A 298 2.76 13.38 -9.01
N SER A 299 2.10 13.63 -10.14
CA SER A 299 2.58 14.57 -11.17
C SER A 299 2.68 16.01 -10.66
N ASP A 300 1.66 16.51 -9.96
CA ASP A 300 1.58 17.88 -9.46
C ASP A 300 2.66 18.19 -8.42
N HIS A 301 3.15 17.16 -7.72
CA HIS A 301 4.20 17.27 -6.71
C HIS A 301 5.59 16.82 -7.24
N GLY A 302 5.75 16.74 -8.57
CA GLY A 302 7.05 16.52 -9.21
C GLY A 302 7.52 15.08 -9.26
N VAL A 303 6.62 14.10 -9.04
CA VAL A 303 6.89 12.68 -9.24
C VAL A 303 6.34 12.26 -10.61
N LYS A 304 7.12 12.54 -11.67
CA LYS A 304 6.75 12.28 -13.07
C LYS A 304 7.97 12.14 -13.97
#